data_f28c225f33e81626f9d539ec044a8bf5
#
_entry.id   f28c225f33e81626f9d539ec044a8bf5
#
_cell.length_a   1.000
_cell.length_b   1.000
_cell.length_c   1.000
_cell.angle_alpha   90.00
_cell.angle_beta   90.00
_cell.angle_gamma   90.00
#
_symmetry.space_group_name_H-M   'P 1'
#
loop_
_entity.id
_entity.type
_entity.pdbx_description
1 polymer ?
#
loop_
_entity_poly.entity_id
_entity_poly.type
_entity_poly.pdbx_seq_one_letter_code
_entity_poly.pdbx_strand_id
1 'polypeptide(L)'
;MYKRQDKTEESYQEAEKILDKYERLRNRRNQPAKVLSGGERRLLEISRALVMKPSVLLVDEPSIGLEPRYISMVFEILDDLQKAEKKTIILVEQNAKKGLEFADIGYVLVSGQTAIAGKGDDLLKNPDVGRLFLGG
;
A
#
# COMPACT_ATOMS: atom_id res chain seq x y z
N MET A 1 -5.77 -20.97 10.50
CA MET A 1 -4.57 -21.66 11.03
C MET A 1 -3.36 -20.94 10.43
N TYR A 2 -2.75 -19.97 11.15
CA TYR A 2 -1.55 -19.29 10.67
C TYR A 2 -0.40 -20.29 10.73
N LYS A 3 0.13 -20.71 9.55
CA LYS A 3 1.40 -21.43 9.52
C LYS A 3 2.46 -20.52 10.13
N ARG A 4 3.10 -20.93 11.23
CA ARG A 4 4.35 -20.32 11.69
C ARG A 4 5.30 -20.34 10.49
N GLN A 5 5.76 -19.18 10.07
CA GLN A 5 6.84 -19.07 9.10
C GLN A 5 8.06 -19.76 9.75
N ASP A 6 8.52 -20.83 9.14
CA ASP A 6 9.81 -21.38 9.50
C ASP A 6 10.83 -20.26 9.28
N LYS A 7 11.58 -19.95 10.34
CA LYS A 7 12.67 -18.97 10.30
C LYS A 7 13.82 -19.60 9.53
N THR A 8 13.69 -19.63 8.20
CA THR A 8 14.74 -20.16 7.33
C THR A 8 15.78 -19.08 7.09
N GLU A 9 17.01 -19.48 6.86
CA GLU A 9 18.11 -18.59 6.46
C GLU A 9 17.72 -17.71 5.26
N GLU A 10 16.97 -18.27 4.32
CA GLU A 10 16.42 -17.54 3.16
C GLU A 10 15.51 -16.36 3.57
N SER A 11 14.65 -16.55 4.57
CA SER A 11 13.76 -15.48 5.06
C SER A 11 14.54 -14.34 5.72
N TYR A 12 15.64 -14.66 6.41
CA TYR A 12 16.52 -13.64 6.99
C TYR A 12 17.25 -12.85 5.91
N GLN A 13 17.81 -13.53 4.91
CA GLN A 13 18.48 -12.88 3.77
C GLN A 13 17.54 -11.97 3.01
N GLU A 14 16.28 -12.37 2.82
CA GLU A 14 15.28 -11.55 2.15
C GLU A 14 14.89 -10.34 2.99
N ALA A 15 14.74 -10.49 4.30
CA ALA A 15 14.49 -9.39 5.20
C ALA A 15 15.63 -8.35 5.18
N GLU A 16 16.89 -8.78 5.15
CA GLU A 16 18.05 -7.88 5.04
C GLU A 16 18.03 -7.09 3.71
N LYS A 17 17.74 -7.74 2.58
CA LYS A 17 17.59 -7.06 1.28
C LYS A 17 16.51 -5.97 1.31
N ILE A 18 15.38 -6.26 1.96
CA ILE A 18 14.28 -5.30 2.08
C ILE A 18 14.69 -4.14 2.99
N LEU A 19 15.39 -4.40 4.10
CA LEU A 19 15.91 -3.35 4.95
C LEU A 19 16.94 -2.47 4.21
N ASP A 20 17.76 -3.07 3.35
CA ASP A 20 18.72 -2.32 2.52
C ASP A 20 18.03 -1.44 1.48
N LYS A 21 16.89 -1.88 0.94
CA LYS A 21 16.06 -1.07 0.04
C LYS A 21 15.46 0.14 0.74
N TYR A 22 15.10 0.02 2.02
CA TYR A 22 14.43 1.07 2.78
C TYR A 22 15.31 1.61 3.91
N GLU A 23 16.19 2.57 3.60
CA GLU A 23 17.15 3.18 4.53
C GLU A 23 16.51 3.63 5.86
N ARG A 24 15.27 4.15 5.83
CA ARG A 24 14.53 4.57 7.03
C ARG A 24 14.33 3.43 8.01
N LEU A 25 14.03 2.23 7.54
CA LEU A 25 13.89 1.03 8.38
C LEU A 25 15.26 0.50 8.81
N ARG A 26 16.24 0.51 7.92
CA ARG A 26 17.61 0.09 8.23
C ARG A 26 18.19 0.88 9.39
N ASN A 27 18.01 2.20 9.40
CA ASN A 27 18.48 3.08 10.47
C ASN A 27 17.74 2.85 11.81
N ARG A 28 16.62 2.15 11.80
CA ARG A 28 15.78 1.81 12.96
C ARG A 28 15.79 0.32 13.32
N ARG A 29 16.60 -0.51 12.65
CA ARG A 29 16.56 -2.00 12.75
C ARG A 29 16.66 -2.54 14.18
N ASN A 30 17.35 -1.84 15.07
CA ASN A 30 17.56 -2.26 16.46
C ASN A 30 16.55 -1.61 17.44
N GLN A 31 15.55 -0.88 16.93
CA GLN A 31 14.55 -0.22 17.74
C GLN A 31 13.24 -1.02 17.77
N PRO A 32 12.53 -1.03 18.90
CA PRO A 32 11.19 -1.63 18.97
C PRO A 32 10.23 -0.94 18.00
N ALA A 33 9.38 -1.70 17.30
CA ALA A 33 8.42 -1.16 16.34
C ALA A 33 7.46 -0.11 16.93
N LYS A 34 7.21 -0.16 18.23
CA LYS A 34 6.35 0.81 18.94
C LYS A 34 6.85 2.26 18.93
N VAL A 35 8.16 2.47 18.71
CA VAL A 35 8.75 3.84 18.68
C VAL A 35 8.81 4.41 17.26
N LEU A 36 8.41 3.65 16.25
CA LEU A 36 8.36 4.11 14.87
C LEU A 36 7.23 5.12 14.67
N SER A 37 7.45 6.10 13.80
CA SER A 37 6.38 7.00 13.32
C SER A 37 5.29 6.23 12.58
N GLY A 38 4.12 6.83 12.36
CA GLY A 38 3.03 6.22 11.60
C GLY A 38 3.48 5.76 10.21
N GLY A 39 4.23 6.61 9.49
CA GLY A 39 4.76 6.28 8.17
C GLY A 39 5.82 5.16 8.19
N GLU A 40 6.73 5.17 9.17
CA GLU A 40 7.71 4.09 9.34
C GLU A 40 7.04 2.74 9.68
N ARG A 41 5.98 2.77 10.49
CA ARG A 41 5.18 1.56 10.78
C ARG A 41 4.50 1.03 9.53
N ARG A 42 3.89 1.90 8.72
CA ARG A 42 3.26 1.48 7.45
C ARG A 42 4.27 0.90 6.48
N LEU A 43 5.45 1.52 6.38
CA LEU A 43 6.56 0.97 5.59
C LEU A 43 7.00 -0.40 6.10
N LEU A 44 7.10 -0.59 7.41
CA LEU A 44 7.43 -1.89 8.02
C LEU A 44 6.37 -2.96 7.72
N GLU A 45 5.08 -2.61 7.75
CA GLU A 45 3.98 -3.52 7.42
C GLU A 45 4.07 -4.00 5.97
N ILE A 46 4.26 -3.10 5.01
CA ILE A 46 4.48 -3.42 3.59
C ILE A 46 5.74 -4.30 3.44
N SER A 47 6.84 -3.90 4.07
CA SER A 47 8.11 -4.63 4.01
C SER A 47 8.00 -6.06 4.51
N ARG A 48 7.26 -6.30 5.59
CA ARG A 48 7.00 -7.65 6.11
C ARG A 48 6.26 -8.54 5.11
N ALA A 49 5.28 -7.97 4.38
CA ALA A 49 4.57 -8.71 3.35
C ALA A 49 5.50 -9.10 2.19
N LEU A 50 6.46 -8.24 1.85
CA LEU A 50 7.41 -8.48 0.75
C LEU A 50 8.41 -9.62 1.03
N VAL A 51 8.73 -9.93 2.28
CA VAL A 51 9.62 -11.06 2.64
C VAL A 51 9.14 -12.39 2.02
N MET A 52 7.82 -12.54 1.85
CA MET A 52 7.22 -13.74 1.24
C MET A 52 7.28 -13.74 -0.29
N LYS A 53 7.88 -12.72 -0.93
CA LYS A 53 7.96 -12.54 -2.39
C LYS A 53 6.61 -12.74 -3.10
N PRO A 54 5.52 -12.10 -2.63
CA PRO A 54 4.21 -12.29 -3.23
C PRO A 54 4.17 -11.69 -4.64
N SER A 55 3.40 -12.31 -5.53
CA SER A 55 3.05 -11.73 -6.83
C SER A 55 1.86 -10.77 -6.72
N VAL A 56 1.00 -10.98 -5.72
CA VAL A 56 -0.19 -10.16 -5.43
C VAL A 56 -0.12 -9.64 -4.01
N LEU A 57 -0.32 -8.33 -3.84
CA LEU A 57 -0.41 -7.63 -2.55
C LEU A 57 -1.85 -7.17 -2.32
N LEU A 58 -2.39 -7.47 -1.15
CA LEU A 58 -3.65 -6.92 -0.67
C LEU A 58 -3.32 -5.82 0.35
N VAL A 59 -3.74 -4.59 0.06
CA VAL A 59 -3.42 -3.41 0.85
C VAL A 59 -4.72 -2.72 1.26
N ASP A 60 -4.96 -2.66 2.56
CA ASP A 60 -6.17 -2.11 3.12
C ASP A 60 -5.88 -0.78 3.81
N GLU A 61 -6.52 0.29 3.33
CA GLU A 61 -6.47 1.67 3.81
C GLU A 61 -5.05 2.16 4.22
N PRO A 62 -4.06 2.11 3.31
CA PRO A 62 -2.68 2.42 3.66
C PRO A 62 -2.45 3.88 4.07
N SER A 63 -3.36 4.79 3.70
CA SER A 63 -3.23 6.22 3.98
C SER A 63 -3.87 6.66 5.29
N ILE A 64 -4.71 5.82 5.91
CA ILE A 64 -5.50 6.22 7.08
C ILE A 64 -4.61 6.67 8.26
N GLY A 65 -4.92 7.82 8.85
CA GLY A 65 -4.23 8.35 10.02
C GLY A 65 -2.79 8.82 9.75
N LEU A 66 -2.36 8.91 8.50
CA LEU A 66 -1.05 9.41 8.13
C LEU A 66 -1.07 10.91 7.78
N GLU A 67 0.02 11.60 8.10
CA GLU A 67 0.27 12.95 7.60
C GLU A 67 0.48 12.93 6.06
N PRO A 68 0.14 14.02 5.33
CA PRO A 68 0.22 14.07 3.85
C PRO A 68 1.55 13.58 3.26
N ARG A 69 2.68 13.94 3.88
CA ARG A 69 4.02 13.50 3.43
C ARG A 69 4.21 11.99 3.48
N TYR A 70 3.59 11.31 4.45
CA TYR A 70 3.69 9.86 4.58
C TYR A 70 2.71 9.14 3.64
N ILE A 71 1.57 9.75 3.35
CA ILE A 71 0.64 9.27 2.33
C ILE A 71 1.37 9.21 0.98
N SER A 72 2.01 10.31 0.56
CA SER A 72 2.78 10.35 -0.70
C SER A 72 3.86 9.28 -0.72
N MET A 73 4.63 9.14 0.36
CA MET A 73 5.68 8.12 0.46
C MET A 73 5.12 6.69 0.29
N VAL A 74 3.98 6.38 0.91
CA VAL A 74 3.37 5.05 0.80
C VAL A 74 2.94 4.76 -0.64
N PHE A 75 2.29 5.72 -1.31
CA PHE A 75 1.88 5.55 -2.70
C PHE A 75 3.06 5.47 -3.67
N GLU A 76 4.16 6.20 -3.44
CA GLU A 76 5.41 6.05 -4.19
C GLU A 76 5.97 4.63 -4.06
N ILE A 77 5.95 4.04 -2.86
CA ILE A 77 6.40 2.67 -2.64
C ILE A 77 5.50 1.66 -3.39
N LEU A 78 4.17 1.84 -3.33
CA LEU A 78 3.24 0.99 -4.05
C LEU A 78 3.43 1.09 -5.57
N ASP A 79 3.68 2.29 -6.08
CA ASP A 79 3.96 2.55 -7.49
C ASP A 79 5.24 1.84 -7.95
N ASP A 80 6.32 1.92 -7.17
CA ASP A 80 7.55 1.17 -7.41
C ASP A 80 7.31 -0.34 -7.46
N LEU A 81 6.54 -0.87 -6.51
CA LEU A 81 6.21 -2.30 -6.46
C LEU A 81 5.40 -2.75 -7.69
N GLN A 82 4.47 -1.93 -8.15
CA GLN A 82 3.68 -2.19 -9.35
C GLN A 82 4.54 -2.08 -10.62
N LYS A 83 5.24 -0.95 -10.81
CA LYS A 83 5.92 -0.63 -12.07
C LYS A 83 7.27 -1.32 -12.22
N ALA A 84 8.12 -1.27 -11.19
CA ALA A 84 9.47 -1.83 -11.25
C ALA A 84 9.48 -3.34 -10.93
N GLU A 85 8.75 -3.77 -9.90
CA GLU A 85 8.72 -5.18 -9.49
C GLU A 85 7.59 -6.01 -10.11
N LYS A 86 6.74 -5.38 -10.94
CA LYS A 86 5.62 -6.02 -11.66
C LYS A 86 4.65 -6.77 -10.75
N LYS A 87 4.43 -6.27 -9.54
CA LYS A 87 3.46 -6.84 -8.60
C LYS A 87 2.04 -6.39 -8.94
N THR A 88 1.09 -7.29 -8.77
CA THR A 88 -0.33 -6.94 -8.77
C THR A 88 -0.72 -6.42 -7.39
N ILE A 89 -1.37 -5.27 -7.33
CA ILE A 89 -1.83 -4.66 -6.07
C ILE A 89 -3.34 -4.54 -6.09
N ILE A 90 -4.01 -5.11 -5.09
CA ILE A 90 -5.42 -4.88 -4.82
C ILE A 90 -5.46 -3.95 -3.62
N LEU A 91 -5.91 -2.72 -3.86
CA LEU A 91 -5.95 -1.63 -2.90
C LEU A 91 -7.38 -1.31 -2.50
N VAL A 92 -7.65 -1.27 -1.20
CA VAL A 92 -8.83 -0.62 -0.64
C VAL A 92 -8.40 0.72 -0.07
N GLU A 93 -9.07 1.81 -0.45
CA GLU A 93 -8.66 3.16 -0.03
C GLU A 93 -9.89 4.06 0.12
N GLN A 94 -9.99 4.75 1.26
CA GLN A 94 -11.04 5.71 1.53
C GLN A 94 -10.75 7.07 0.85
N ASN A 95 -9.49 7.43 0.69
CA ASN A 95 -9.08 8.59 -0.09
C ASN A 95 -9.25 8.27 -1.59
N ALA A 96 -10.48 8.47 -2.09
CA ALA A 96 -10.86 8.09 -3.45
C ALA A 96 -9.94 8.72 -4.50
N LYS A 97 -9.53 9.99 -4.32
CA LYS A 97 -8.61 10.65 -5.23
C LYS A 97 -7.28 9.91 -5.33
N LYS A 98 -6.64 9.63 -4.20
CA LYS A 98 -5.35 8.91 -4.16
C LYS A 98 -5.47 7.49 -4.68
N GLY A 99 -6.53 6.77 -4.29
CA GLY A 99 -6.78 5.42 -4.78
C GLY A 99 -6.95 5.37 -6.30
N LEU A 100 -7.73 6.28 -6.88
CA LEU A 100 -7.98 6.33 -8.32
C LEU A 100 -6.78 6.86 -9.12
N GLU A 101 -5.99 7.81 -8.58
CA GLU A 101 -4.72 8.26 -9.19
C GLU A 101 -3.72 7.10 -9.34
N PHE A 102 -3.75 6.16 -8.41
CA PHE A 102 -2.86 4.99 -8.40
C PHE A 102 -3.37 3.83 -9.27
N ALA A 103 -4.70 3.65 -9.36
CA ALA A 103 -5.32 2.45 -9.91
C ALA A 103 -5.35 2.42 -11.44
N ASP A 104 -4.94 1.30 -12.06
CA ASP A 104 -5.23 1.02 -13.47
C ASP A 104 -6.75 0.82 -13.67
N ILE A 105 -7.40 0.08 -12.75
CA ILE A 105 -8.83 -0.19 -12.73
C ILE A 105 -9.36 0.07 -11.32
N GLY A 106 -10.42 0.88 -11.22
CA GLY A 106 -11.10 1.22 -9.99
C GLY A 106 -12.50 0.64 -9.91
N TYR A 107 -12.92 0.32 -8.70
CA TYR A 107 -14.28 -0.06 -8.33
C TYR A 107 -14.74 0.87 -7.21
N VAL A 108 -15.77 1.67 -7.49
CA VAL A 108 -16.36 2.57 -6.50
C VAL A 108 -17.51 1.84 -5.81
N LEU A 109 -17.37 1.64 -4.49
CA LEU A 109 -18.36 0.93 -3.68
C LEU A 109 -19.21 1.90 -2.88
N VAL A 110 -20.52 1.70 -2.93
CA VAL A 110 -21.51 2.42 -2.12
C VAL A 110 -22.38 1.40 -1.40
N SER A 111 -22.43 1.48 -0.09
CA SER A 111 -23.22 0.54 0.75
C SER A 111 -22.93 -0.95 0.44
N GLY A 112 -21.65 -1.28 0.21
CA GLY A 112 -21.23 -2.66 -0.07
C GLY A 112 -21.49 -3.17 -1.49
N GLN A 113 -21.99 -2.31 -2.39
CA GLN A 113 -22.23 -2.66 -3.79
C GLN A 113 -21.36 -1.83 -4.72
N THR A 114 -20.91 -2.41 -5.83
CA THR A 114 -20.19 -1.69 -6.87
C THR A 114 -21.16 -0.75 -7.59
N ALA A 115 -20.97 0.55 -7.39
CA ALA A 115 -21.77 1.58 -8.05
C ALA A 115 -21.21 1.90 -9.45
N ILE A 116 -19.90 2.06 -9.57
CA ILE A 116 -19.20 2.42 -10.80
C ILE A 116 -17.90 1.63 -10.87
N ALA A 117 -17.53 1.20 -12.07
CA ALA A 117 -16.23 0.59 -12.32
C ALA A 117 -15.64 1.09 -13.65
N GLY A 118 -14.31 1.18 -13.71
CA GLY A 118 -13.64 1.68 -14.92
C GLY A 118 -12.15 1.92 -14.71
N LYS A 119 -11.50 2.54 -15.68
CA LYS A 119 -10.11 2.99 -15.53
C LYS A 119 -10.01 4.09 -14.47
N GLY A 120 -8.95 4.11 -13.68
CA GLY A 120 -8.74 5.11 -12.64
C GLY A 120 -8.86 6.54 -13.17
N ASP A 121 -8.19 6.85 -14.26
CA ASP A 121 -8.24 8.17 -14.91
C ASP A 121 -9.64 8.60 -15.39
N ASP A 122 -10.46 7.65 -15.87
CA ASP A 122 -11.82 7.91 -16.31
C ASP A 122 -12.74 8.15 -15.11
N LEU A 123 -12.54 7.39 -14.04
CA LEU A 123 -13.30 7.57 -12.79
C LEU A 123 -12.97 8.89 -12.10
N LEU A 124 -11.73 9.35 -12.13
CA LEU A 124 -11.34 10.68 -11.60
C LEU A 124 -12.07 11.84 -12.29
N LYS A 125 -12.41 11.68 -13.55
CA LYS A 125 -13.13 12.69 -14.37
C LYS A 125 -14.65 12.52 -14.33
N ASN A 126 -15.14 11.45 -13.70
CA ASN A 126 -16.56 11.14 -13.66
C ASN A 126 -17.28 12.07 -12.67
N PRO A 127 -18.32 12.83 -13.11
CA PRO A 127 -19.04 13.78 -12.25
C PRO A 127 -19.73 13.12 -11.05
N ASP A 128 -20.19 11.87 -11.19
CA ASP A 128 -20.86 11.17 -10.10
C ASP A 128 -19.85 10.73 -9.02
N VAL A 129 -18.65 10.29 -9.42
CA VAL A 129 -17.53 10.04 -8.50
C VAL A 129 -17.11 11.36 -7.83
N GLY A 130 -17.05 12.44 -8.58
CA GLY A 130 -16.77 13.79 -8.07
C GLY A 130 -17.71 14.17 -6.92
N ARG A 131 -19.01 14.07 -7.14
CA ARG A 131 -20.05 14.41 -6.14
C ARG A 131 -20.03 13.51 -4.91
N LEU A 132 -19.80 12.21 -5.10
CA LEU A 132 -19.88 11.23 -4.01
C LEU A 132 -18.63 11.21 -3.11
N PHE A 133 -17.46 11.44 -3.70
CA PHE A 133 -16.19 11.12 -3.03
C PHE A 133 -15.09 12.18 -3.13
N LEU A 134 -15.16 13.13 -4.08
CA LEU A 134 -14.09 14.09 -4.32
C LEU A 134 -14.41 15.51 -3.85
N GLY A 135 -15.56 15.72 -3.19
CA GLY A 135 -15.96 17.01 -2.63
C GLY A 135 -16.35 18.04 -3.70
N GLY A 136 -17.00 17.59 -4.75
CA GLY A 136 -17.50 18.39 -5.86
C GLY A 136 -18.63 19.35 -5.50
#